data_d688d4b46dabbcc49cacdd11f1e31c64
#
_entry.id   d688d4b46dabbcc49cacdd11f1e31c64
#
_cell.length_a   1.000
_cell.length_b   1.000
_cell.length_c   1.000
_cell.angle_alpha   90.00
_cell.angle_beta   90.00
_cell.angle_gamma   90.00
#
_symmetry.space_group_name_H-M   'P 1'
#
loop_
_entity.id
_entity.type
_entity.pdbx_description
1 polymer ?
#
loop_
_entity_poly.entity_id
_entity_poly.type
_entity_poly.pdbx_seq_one_letter_code
_entity_poly.pdbx_strand_id
1 'polypeptide(L)'
;MTGEGGAPGPREQLAGLVFALLLIDPDLVIAEANPASEDMLGRSAHRLVGSPLFDVVQVDDARITVHSRDDDAPLVARGVVIRAGGEERKVNLTMSPLPTHPGWRVVTLSDAGQDDTPDGDRGEAALSAPSVLAHEIKNPLAAIRGAGQLIARKLSDDDRPLADLIATEVTRIAALIDRMQRIGARNAEPNTALNLHEAVRRAIATVRGAGLGDVELVEEFDPSLPPVAGNAEALEQVVINLLANARDASAGREGARITVRTRYVSGLIYNAMRPGRSVRLPIELTVSDNGAGIDPKLRDHVFEPFVSNKQGGQGLGLALVHRLVRDMEGRIAHERDERAGLTHFRVHLPVAKQEGRR
;
A
#
# COMPACT_ATOMS: atom_id res chain seq x y z
N MET A 1 13.75 46.79 21.05
CA MET A 1 14.67 46.24 20.03
C MET A 1 13.95 45.07 19.39
N THR A 2 13.22 45.31 18.34
CA THR A 2 12.47 44.31 17.55
C THR A 2 13.44 43.75 16.53
N GLY A 3 13.85 42.47 16.71
CA GLY A 3 14.67 41.76 15.77
C GLY A 3 13.88 41.51 14.45
N GLU A 4 14.38 42.05 13.36
CA GLU A 4 13.90 41.73 12.01
C GLU A 4 14.15 40.25 11.74
N GLY A 5 13.08 39.43 11.80
CA GLY A 5 13.08 38.04 11.38
C GLY A 5 13.08 37.95 9.87
N GLY A 6 14.26 38.02 9.25
CA GLY A 6 14.45 37.63 7.87
C GLY A 6 14.12 36.15 7.67
N ALA A 7 13.66 35.73 6.48
CA ALA A 7 13.42 34.32 6.17
C ALA A 7 14.73 33.52 6.39
N PRO A 8 14.67 32.31 7.01
CA PRO A 8 15.86 31.49 7.27
C PRO A 8 16.59 31.17 5.97
N GLY A 9 17.92 31.21 6.02
CA GLY A 9 18.76 30.88 4.86
C GLY A 9 18.64 29.40 4.47
N PRO A 10 19.08 29.02 3.25
CA PRO A 10 18.96 27.62 2.75
C PRO A 10 19.55 26.58 3.70
N ARG A 11 20.66 26.88 4.35
CA ARG A 11 21.29 25.97 5.35
C ARG A 11 20.45 25.80 6.62
N GLU A 12 19.82 26.88 7.08
CA GLU A 12 18.92 26.81 8.24
C GLU A 12 17.63 26.06 7.93
N GLN A 13 17.13 26.19 6.68
CA GLN A 13 15.99 25.42 6.21
C GLN A 13 16.30 23.91 6.15
N LEU A 14 17.49 23.55 5.64
CA LEU A 14 17.94 22.16 5.59
C LEU A 14 18.21 21.59 7.01
N ALA A 15 18.68 22.42 7.93
CA ALA A 15 18.87 22.02 9.33
C ALA A 15 17.57 21.74 10.07
N GLY A 16 16.45 22.33 9.64
CA GLY A 16 15.12 22.10 10.22
C GLY A 16 14.41 20.83 9.71
N LEU A 17 15.00 20.08 8.78
CA LEU A 17 14.39 18.84 8.27
C LEU A 17 14.57 17.71 9.30
N VAL A 18 13.48 16.98 9.56
CA VAL A 18 13.46 15.86 10.51
C VAL A 18 13.99 14.54 9.94
N PHE A 19 14.26 14.47 8.65
CA PHE A 19 14.86 13.32 7.98
C PHE A 19 16.29 13.61 7.56
N ALA A 20 17.13 12.57 7.49
CA ALA A 20 18.50 12.68 7.08
C ALA A 20 18.57 13.07 5.60
N LEU A 21 19.37 14.10 5.30
CA LEU A 21 19.67 14.55 3.93
C LEU A 21 21.17 14.63 3.74
N LEU A 22 21.65 13.95 2.69
CA LEU A 22 23.04 13.95 2.27
C LEU A 22 23.11 14.46 0.82
N LEU A 23 24.05 15.34 0.54
CA LEU A 23 24.46 15.67 -0.81
C LEU A 23 25.68 14.83 -1.13
N ILE A 24 25.63 14.10 -2.25
CA ILE A 24 26.74 13.26 -2.71
C ILE A 24 27.21 13.69 -4.09
N ASP A 25 28.51 13.56 -4.30
CA ASP A 25 29.18 13.89 -5.56
C ASP A 25 29.11 12.72 -6.57
N PRO A 26 29.65 12.89 -7.80
CA PRO A 26 29.66 11.84 -8.82
C PRO A 26 30.38 10.54 -8.40
N ASP A 27 31.35 10.63 -7.50
CA ASP A 27 32.12 9.49 -6.97
C ASP A 27 31.41 8.81 -5.78
N LEU A 28 30.16 9.21 -5.49
CA LEU A 28 29.36 8.75 -4.35
C LEU A 28 29.97 9.11 -2.98
N VAL A 29 30.73 10.20 -2.91
CA VAL A 29 31.27 10.73 -1.66
C VAL A 29 30.34 11.79 -1.09
N ILE A 30 30.14 11.77 0.23
CA ILE A 30 29.26 12.70 0.94
C ILE A 30 29.93 14.10 0.95
N ALA A 31 29.32 15.07 0.29
CA ALA A 31 29.77 16.46 0.25
C ALA A 31 29.12 17.31 1.34
N GLU A 32 27.83 17.10 1.65
CA GLU A 32 27.12 17.80 2.72
C GLU A 32 26.17 16.83 3.46
N ALA A 33 25.92 17.11 4.75
CA ALA A 33 25.00 16.36 5.59
C ALA A 33 24.25 17.34 6.50
N ASN A 34 22.93 17.13 6.68
CA ASN A 34 22.15 17.91 7.64
C ASN A 34 22.24 17.32 9.07
N PRO A 35 21.81 18.04 10.12
CA PRO A 35 21.85 17.53 11.50
C PRO A 35 21.10 16.22 11.71
N ALA A 36 19.95 16.02 11.07
CA ALA A 36 19.21 14.76 11.17
C ALA A 36 20.01 13.55 10.62
N SER A 37 21.00 13.77 9.72
CA SER A 37 21.90 12.72 9.27
C SER A 37 22.86 12.27 10.36
N GLU A 38 23.28 13.19 11.28
CA GLU A 38 24.15 12.84 12.40
C GLU A 38 23.44 11.88 13.35
N ASP A 39 22.19 12.20 13.70
CA ASP A 39 21.36 11.39 14.60
C ASP A 39 21.02 10.02 13.98
N MET A 40 20.71 9.99 12.69
CA MET A 40 20.34 8.75 12.01
C MET A 40 21.52 7.83 11.77
N LEU A 41 22.70 8.38 11.43
CA LEU A 41 23.87 7.60 11.05
C LEU A 41 24.86 7.41 12.22
N GLY A 42 24.59 8.05 13.38
CA GLY A 42 25.42 7.93 14.58
C GLY A 42 26.84 8.49 14.41
N ARG A 43 27.02 9.45 13.47
CA ARG A 43 28.32 10.09 13.18
C ARG A 43 28.14 11.60 12.98
N SER A 44 29.06 12.40 13.49
CA SER A 44 29.00 13.85 13.25
C SER A 44 29.17 14.21 11.76
N ALA A 45 28.58 15.34 11.32
CA ALA A 45 28.69 15.81 9.93
C ALA A 45 30.15 15.92 9.47
N HIS A 46 31.07 16.34 10.35
CA HIS A 46 32.49 16.41 10.06
C HIS A 46 33.14 15.03 9.70
N ARG A 47 32.59 13.93 10.24
CA ARG A 47 33.02 12.57 9.94
C ARG A 47 32.28 11.95 8.76
N LEU A 48 31.09 12.47 8.44
CA LEU A 48 30.30 12.03 7.30
C LEU A 48 30.84 12.62 6.01
N VAL A 49 31.14 13.92 6.00
CA VAL A 49 31.68 14.63 4.82
C VAL A 49 33.06 14.10 4.44
N GLY A 50 33.21 13.80 3.16
CA GLY A 50 34.43 13.19 2.59
C GLY A 50 34.47 11.66 2.69
N SER A 51 33.46 11.01 3.27
CA SER A 51 33.37 9.55 3.31
C SER A 51 32.53 9.02 2.14
N PRO A 52 32.89 7.85 1.54
CA PRO A 52 32.03 7.18 0.59
C PRO A 52 30.69 6.81 1.21
N LEU A 53 29.59 7.03 0.50
CA LEU A 53 28.23 6.79 1.01
C LEU A 53 28.06 5.37 1.56
N PHE A 54 28.51 4.36 0.83
CA PHE A 54 28.32 2.94 1.19
C PHE A 54 29.27 2.44 2.29
N ASP A 55 30.28 3.21 2.67
CA ASP A 55 31.10 2.95 3.86
C ASP A 55 30.42 3.44 5.13
N VAL A 56 29.49 4.40 4.98
CA VAL A 56 28.70 4.97 6.08
C VAL A 56 27.36 4.28 6.20
N VAL A 57 26.71 4.04 5.07
CA VAL A 57 25.40 3.40 4.96
C VAL A 57 25.59 2.03 4.31
N GLN A 58 25.85 1.01 5.14
CA GLN A 58 25.99 -0.35 4.63
C GLN A 58 24.60 -0.92 4.33
N VAL A 59 24.40 -1.28 3.07
CA VAL A 59 23.13 -1.85 2.58
C VAL A 59 23.41 -3.27 2.11
N ASP A 60 22.68 -4.26 2.63
CA ASP A 60 22.87 -5.67 2.27
C ASP A 60 22.36 -6.01 0.84
N ASP A 61 21.79 -5.05 0.11
CA ASP A 61 21.28 -5.24 -1.24
C ASP A 61 22.22 -4.66 -2.32
N ALA A 62 22.96 -5.54 -2.95
CA ALA A 62 23.90 -5.18 -4.03
C ALA A 62 23.23 -4.42 -5.21
N ARG A 63 21.89 -4.57 -5.40
CA ARG A 63 21.15 -3.87 -6.47
C ARG A 63 21.00 -2.39 -6.19
N ILE A 64 20.88 -1.99 -4.93
CA ILE A 64 20.88 -0.59 -4.53
C ILE A 64 22.22 0.05 -4.89
N THR A 65 23.30 -0.64 -4.58
CA THR A 65 24.66 -0.19 -4.90
C THR A 65 24.94 -0.12 -6.41
N VAL A 66 24.42 -1.08 -7.18
CA VAL A 66 24.54 -1.08 -8.65
C VAL A 66 23.71 0.04 -9.27
N HIS A 67 22.45 0.18 -8.83
CA HIS A 67 21.53 1.18 -9.39
C HIS A 67 21.89 2.62 -8.98
N SER A 68 22.60 2.78 -7.86
CA SER A 68 23.10 4.09 -7.44
C SER A 68 24.20 4.64 -8.36
N ARG A 69 24.76 3.82 -9.24
CA ARG A 69 25.77 4.23 -10.24
C ARG A 69 25.15 4.63 -11.59
N ASP A 70 23.85 4.45 -11.75
CA ASP A 70 23.10 4.90 -12.94
C ASP A 70 22.77 6.39 -12.77
N ASP A 71 23.46 7.26 -13.52
CA ASP A 71 23.51 8.71 -13.27
C ASP A 71 22.19 9.43 -13.49
N ASP A 72 21.27 8.90 -14.27
CA ASP A 72 20.06 9.58 -14.70
C ASP A 72 18.77 9.06 -14.02
N ALA A 73 18.83 7.96 -13.27
CA ALA A 73 17.64 7.36 -12.70
C ALA A 73 17.49 7.66 -11.19
N PRO A 74 16.33 8.21 -10.76
CA PRO A 74 16.05 8.30 -9.33
C PRO A 74 15.88 6.90 -8.74
N LEU A 75 16.49 6.65 -7.59
CA LEU A 75 16.35 5.43 -6.81
C LEU A 75 15.46 5.69 -5.61
N VAL A 76 14.42 4.88 -5.44
CA VAL A 76 13.59 4.86 -4.22
C VAL A 76 13.59 3.44 -3.68
N ALA A 77 14.15 3.25 -2.49
CA ALA A 77 14.15 1.99 -1.78
C ALA A 77 13.47 2.17 -0.41
N ARG A 78 12.47 1.36 -0.11
CA ARG A 78 11.69 1.48 1.12
C ARG A 78 11.85 0.25 2.00
N GLY A 79 11.85 0.48 3.33
CA GLY A 79 12.00 -0.59 4.30
C GLY A 79 13.36 -1.30 4.21
N VAL A 80 14.40 -0.60 3.79
CA VAL A 80 15.76 -1.14 3.63
C VAL A 80 16.42 -1.22 4.99
N VAL A 81 17.00 -2.37 5.31
CA VAL A 81 17.86 -2.51 6.49
C VAL A 81 19.24 -1.95 6.14
N ILE A 82 19.62 -0.91 6.87
CA ILE A 82 20.97 -0.34 6.79
C ILE A 82 21.71 -0.60 8.09
N ARG A 83 23.03 -0.74 8.01
CA ARG A 83 23.91 -0.68 9.17
C ARG A 83 24.65 0.65 9.16
N ALA A 84 24.42 1.43 10.20
CA ALA A 84 25.08 2.72 10.40
C ALA A 84 25.41 2.90 11.89
N GLY A 85 26.62 3.38 12.20
CA GLY A 85 27.04 3.58 13.60
C GLY A 85 27.11 2.32 14.45
N GLY A 86 27.07 1.12 13.86
CA GLY A 86 27.05 -0.17 14.57
C GLY A 86 25.65 -0.70 14.89
N GLU A 87 24.61 0.02 14.52
CA GLU A 87 23.20 -0.38 14.69
C GLU A 87 22.55 -0.74 13.35
N GLU A 88 21.65 -1.70 13.37
CA GLU A 88 20.76 -1.98 12.24
C GLU A 88 19.50 -1.14 12.37
N ARG A 89 19.16 -0.41 11.30
CA ARG A 89 17.96 0.41 11.23
C ARG A 89 17.22 0.16 9.93
N LYS A 90 15.91 0.15 10.00
CA LYS A 90 15.05 0.05 8.83
C LYS A 90 14.67 1.44 8.36
N VAL A 91 15.05 1.78 7.12
CA VAL A 91 14.88 3.14 6.57
C VAL A 91 14.26 3.11 5.19
N ASN A 92 13.62 4.22 4.84
CA ASN A 92 13.28 4.54 3.46
C ASN A 92 14.44 5.39 2.89
N LEU A 93 15.04 4.93 1.82
CA LEU A 93 16.15 5.60 1.12
C LEU A 93 15.66 6.11 -0.23
N THR A 94 15.89 7.41 -0.49
CA THR A 94 15.68 7.99 -1.82
C THR A 94 16.99 8.61 -2.29
N MET A 95 17.34 8.38 -3.55
CA MET A 95 18.48 9.01 -4.21
C MET A 95 17.98 9.67 -5.49
N SER A 96 18.08 10.99 -5.56
CA SER A 96 17.59 11.79 -6.68
C SER A 96 18.74 12.55 -7.35
N PRO A 97 18.90 12.43 -8.68
CA PRO A 97 19.89 13.23 -9.39
C PRO A 97 19.55 14.71 -9.34
N LEU A 98 20.58 15.57 -9.33
CA LEU A 98 20.42 17.02 -9.45
C LEU A 98 20.46 17.42 -10.92
N PRO A 99 19.34 17.89 -11.52
CA PRO A 99 19.29 18.19 -12.96
C PRO A 99 20.29 19.26 -13.40
N THR A 100 20.66 20.18 -12.49
CA THR A 100 21.60 21.29 -12.76
C THR A 100 23.08 20.91 -12.58
N HIS A 101 23.36 19.75 -11.99
CA HIS A 101 24.72 19.30 -11.69
C HIS A 101 24.84 17.81 -12.00
N PRO A 102 25.21 17.43 -13.24
CA PRO A 102 25.32 16.03 -13.64
C PRO A 102 26.23 15.22 -12.70
N GLY A 103 25.76 14.03 -12.32
CA GLY A 103 26.43 13.12 -11.39
C GLY A 103 26.20 13.43 -9.90
N TRP A 104 25.79 14.65 -9.54
CA TRP A 104 25.45 14.99 -8.16
C TRP A 104 24.06 14.48 -7.79
N ARG A 105 23.88 14.04 -6.55
CA ARG A 105 22.62 13.46 -6.06
C ARG A 105 22.30 13.91 -4.65
N VAL A 106 21.02 14.00 -4.37
CA VAL A 106 20.49 14.16 -3.02
C VAL A 106 20.02 12.80 -2.53
N VAL A 107 20.58 12.35 -1.42
CA VAL A 107 20.14 11.15 -0.71
C VAL A 107 19.31 11.56 0.50
N THR A 108 18.12 11.03 0.62
CA THR A 108 17.31 11.17 1.83
C THR A 108 17.13 9.81 2.50
N LEU A 109 17.26 9.82 3.82
CA LEU A 109 16.95 8.68 4.67
C LEU A 109 15.90 9.12 5.68
N SER A 110 14.84 8.38 5.79
CA SER A 110 13.84 8.54 6.84
C SER A 110 13.65 7.22 7.55
N ASP A 111 13.35 7.28 8.84
CA ASP A 111 12.98 6.07 9.58
C ASP A 111 11.78 5.43 8.88
N ALA A 112 11.84 4.13 8.63
CA ALA A 112 10.73 3.43 7.99
C ALA A 112 9.47 3.40 8.88
N GLY A 113 9.57 3.94 10.10
CA GLY A 113 8.51 4.00 11.09
C GLY A 113 8.16 2.62 11.63
N GLN A 114 7.39 2.58 12.71
CA GLN A 114 6.77 1.34 13.20
C GLN A 114 5.71 0.81 12.22
N ASP A 115 5.34 1.59 11.21
CA ASP A 115 4.39 1.22 10.15
C ASP A 115 4.94 0.18 9.18
N ASP A 116 6.27 -0.01 9.12
CA ASP A 116 6.95 -1.07 8.37
C ASP A 116 7.45 -2.22 9.28
N THR A 117 7.04 -2.31 10.55
CA THR A 117 7.11 -3.60 11.22
C THR A 117 6.40 -4.61 10.32
N PRO A 118 7.04 -5.75 10.01
CA PRO A 118 6.33 -6.77 9.26
C PRO A 118 5.07 -7.07 10.07
N ASP A 119 3.96 -6.61 9.52
CA ASP A 119 2.60 -6.81 10.02
C ASP A 119 2.24 -8.32 10.02
N GLY A 120 3.28 -9.14 9.86
CA GLY A 120 3.26 -10.58 9.84
C GLY A 120 2.88 -11.21 11.18
N ASP A 121 3.25 -10.59 12.30
CA ASP A 121 3.17 -11.31 13.57
C ASP A 121 1.99 -10.90 14.47
N ARG A 122 1.53 -9.65 14.39
CA ARG A 122 0.32 -9.23 15.14
C ARG A 122 -0.97 -9.50 14.38
N GLY A 123 -0.98 -9.30 13.06
CA GLY A 123 -2.12 -9.63 12.20
C GLY A 123 -2.25 -11.14 11.98
N GLU A 124 -1.13 -11.90 11.88
CA GLU A 124 -1.16 -13.35 11.69
C GLU A 124 -1.61 -14.12 12.94
N ALA A 125 -1.24 -13.69 14.13
CA ALA A 125 -1.76 -14.29 15.37
C ALA A 125 -3.26 -14.05 15.53
N ALA A 126 -3.75 -12.86 15.12
CA ALA A 126 -5.19 -12.54 15.14
C ALA A 126 -5.97 -13.21 14.00
N LEU A 127 -5.31 -13.58 12.87
CA LEU A 127 -5.96 -14.10 11.66
C LEU A 127 -5.75 -15.62 11.47
N SER A 128 -4.85 -16.26 12.21
CA SER A 128 -4.62 -17.74 12.11
C SER A 128 -5.64 -18.56 12.91
N ALA A 129 -6.28 -17.99 13.93
CA ALA A 129 -7.36 -18.61 14.69
C ALA A 129 -8.73 -18.68 13.96
N PRO A 130 -9.03 -17.83 12.93
CA PRO A 130 -10.38 -17.76 12.36
C PRO A 130 -10.82 -18.94 11.52
N SER A 131 -9.95 -19.78 10.99
CA SER A 131 -10.41 -20.84 10.07
C SER A 131 -11.13 -21.97 10.81
N VAL A 132 -10.68 -22.36 11.99
CA VAL A 132 -11.35 -23.36 12.83
C VAL A 132 -12.59 -22.76 13.49
N LEU A 133 -12.45 -21.56 14.08
CA LEU A 133 -13.54 -20.81 14.70
C LEU A 133 -14.67 -20.49 13.70
N ALA A 134 -14.31 -20.20 12.45
CA ALA A 134 -15.34 -19.86 11.44
C ALA A 134 -16.24 -21.06 11.11
N HIS A 135 -15.72 -22.27 11.03
CA HIS A 135 -16.56 -23.47 10.88
C HIS A 135 -17.45 -23.70 12.12
N GLU A 136 -16.89 -23.49 13.31
CA GLU A 136 -17.65 -23.62 14.56
C GLU A 136 -18.71 -22.53 14.74
N ILE A 137 -18.53 -21.33 14.19
CA ILE A 137 -19.52 -20.25 14.22
C ILE A 137 -20.59 -20.44 13.12
N LYS A 138 -20.22 -20.93 11.93
CA LYS A 138 -21.16 -21.21 10.84
C LYS A 138 -22.20 -22.25 11.21
N ASN A 139 -21.83 -23.25 12.02
CA ASN A 139 -22.74 -24.29 12.45
C ASN A 139 -23.94 -23.75 13.27
N PRO A 140 -23.73 -22.98 14.35
CA PRO A 140 -24.86 -22.39 15.09
C PRO A 140 -25.64 -21.37 14.25
N LEU A 141 -24.98 -20.62 13.35
CA LEU A 141 -25.70 -19.72 12.44
C LEU A 141 -26.62 -20.47 11.48
N ALA A 142 -26.20 -21.62 10.96
CA ALA A 142 -27.04 -22.47 10.12
C ALA A 142 -28.25 -23.00 10.90
N ALA A 143 -28.05 -23.37 12.18
CA ALA A 143 -29.13 -23.80 13.07
C ALA A 143 -30.13 -22.65 13.36
N ILE A 144 -29.65 -21.44 13.65
CA ILE A 144 -30.50 -20.25 13.88
C ILE A 144 -31.27 -19.92 12.61
N ARG A 145 -30.66 -19.97 11.43
CA ARG A 145 -31.32 -19.75 10.14
C ARG A 145 -32.43 -20.79 9.91
N GLY A 146 -32.12 -22.07 10.16
CA GLY A 146 -33.12 -23.14 10.02
C GLY A 146 -34.31 -22.98 10.98
N ALA A 147 -34.03 -22.65 12.24
CA ALA A 147 -35.07 -22.38 13.24
C ALA A 147 -35.92 -21.15 12.84
N GLY A 148 -35.27 -20.05 12.38
CA GLY A 148 -35.97 -18.87 11.89
C GLY A 148 -36.90 -19.17 10.73
N GLN A 149 -36.46 -19.99 9.76
CA GLN A 149 -37.30 -20.42 8.64
C GLN A 149 -38.52 -21.29 9.08
N LEU A 150 -38.35 -22.16 10.09
CA LEU A 150 -39.44 -22.96 10.63
C LEU A 150 -40.45 -22.09 11.41
N ILE A 151 -39.94 -21.09 12.13
CA ILE A 151 -40.78 -20.12 12.86
C ILE A 151 -41.57 -19.26 11.85
N ALA A 152 -40.90 -18.74 10.80
CA ALA A 152 -41.56 -17.93 9.77
C ALA A 152 -42.75 -18.59 9.11
N ARG A 153 -42.79 -19.94 9.03
CA ARG A 153 -43.91 -20.72 8.48
C ARG A 153 -45.11 -20.75 9.43
N LYS A 154 -44.93 -20.44 10.71
CA LYS A 154 -45.97 -20.52 11.75
C LYS A 154 -46.44 -19.15 12.23
N LEU A 155 -45.74 -18.08 11.85
CA LEU A 155 -46.05 -16.71 12.22
C LEU A 155 -47.20 -16.15 11.39
N SER A 156 -47.94 -15.21 11.98
CA SER A 156 -48.88 -14.35 11.27
C SER A 156 -48.15 -13.43 10.30
N ASP A 157 -48.88 -12.84 9.35
CA ASP A 157 -48.29 -11.92 8.36
C ASP A 157 -47.67 -10.66 9.05
N ASP A 158 -48.20 -10.25 10.21
CA ASP A 158 -47.67 -9.11 10.98
C ASP A 158 -46.31 -9.40 11.64
N ASP A 159 -46.04 -10.65 12.01
CA ASP A 159 -44.83 -11.07 12.70
C ASP A 159 -43.73 -11.60 11.73
N ARG A 160 -44.11 -11.88 10.48
CA ARG A 160 -43.21 -12.40 9.44
C ARG A 160 -41.97 -11.51 9.19
N PRO A 161 -42.06 -10.15 9.20
CA PRO A 161 -40.93 -9.27 9.05
C PRO A 161 -39.81 -9.48 10.09
N LEU A 162 -40.17 -9.94 11.31
CA LEU A 162 -39.16 -10.25 12.35
C LEU A 162 -38.33 -11.50 12.00
N ALA A 163 -38.99 -12.52 11.45
CA ALA A 163 -38.26 -13.73 11.01
C ALA A 163 -37.38 -13.45 9.80
N ASP A 164 -37.84 -12.60 8.88
CA ASP A 164 -37.03 -12.16 7.71
C ASP A 164 -35.82 -11.31 8.14
N LEU A 165 -36.00 -10.47 9.16
CA LEU A 165 -34.87 -9.72 9.74
C LEU A 165 -33.82 -10.67 10.34
N ILE A 166 -34.25 -11.68 11.12
CA ILE A 166 -33.34 -12.68 11.68
C ILE A 166 -32.58 -13.43 10.56
N ALA A 167 -33.28 -13.87 9.51
CA ALA A 167 -32.67 -14.57 8.38
C ALA A 167 -31.67 -13.69 7.65
N THR A 168 -31.96 -12.40 7.49
CA THR A 168 -31.09 -11.41 6.87
C THR A 168 -29.84 -11.18 7.70
N GLU A 169 -29.94 -10.98 9.01
CA GLU A 169 -28.78 -10.76 9.90
C GLU A 169 -27.91 -12.02 10.02
N VAL A 170 -28.49 -13.21 10.08
CA VAL A 170 -27.74 -14.46 10.06
C VAL A 170 -26.94 -14.62 8.76
N THR A 171 -27.55 -14.29 7.62
CA THR A 171 -26.87 -14.32 6.33
C THR A 171 -25.74 -13.30 6.27
N ARG A 172 -25.96 -12.10 6.84
CA ARG A 172 -24.94 -11.05 6.94
C ARG A 172 -23.75 -11.48 7.79
N ILE A 173 -23.98 -12.11 8.95
CA ILE A 173 -22.92 -12.63 9.83
C ILE A 173 -22.15 -13.75 9.14
N ALA A 174 -22.82 -14.68 8.46
CA ALA A 174 -22.17 -15.74 7.70
C ALA A 174 -21.24 -15.19 6.61
N ALA A 175 -21.69 -14.18 5.87
CA ALA A 175 -20.87 -13.50 4.85
C ALA A 175 -19.67 -12.76 5.46
N LEU A 176 -19.78 -12.20 6.67
CA LEU A 176 -18.67 -11.63 7.43
C LEU A 176 -17.60 -12.67 7.74
N ILE A 177 -18.03 -13.83 8.24
CA ILE A 177 -17.14 -14.94 8.58
C ILE A 177 -16.43 -15.47 7.33
N ASP A 178 -17.16 -15.59 6.19
CA ASP A 178 -16.55 -15.99 4.91
C ASP A 178 -15.46 -15.01 4.44
N ARG A 179 -15.66 -13.70 4.64
CA ARG A 179 -14.67 -12.68 4.32
C ARG A 179 -13.46 -12.75 5.26
N MET A 180 -13.68 -12.98 6.56
CA MET A 180 -12.60 -13.20 7.53
C MET A 180 -11.79 -14.44 7.18
N GLN A 181 -12.43 -15.54 6.79
CA GLN A 181 -11.72 -16.75 6.36
C GLN A 181 -10.82 -16.49 5.15
N ARG A 182 -11.29 -15.71 4.16
CA ARG A 182 -10.48 -15.35 3.00
C ARG A 182 -9.27 -14.50 3.38
N ILE A 183 -9.41 -13.62 4.36
CA ILE A 183 -8.27 -12.85 4.90
C ILE A 183 -7.30 -13.75 5.65
N GLY A 184 -7.75 -14.84 6.30
CA GLY A 184 -6.93 -15.81 7.05
C GLY A 184 -6.40 -17.00 6.24
N ALA A 185 -6.91 -17.24 5.03
CA ALA A 185 -6.54 -18.43 4.24
C ALA A 185 -5.09 -18.38 3.75
N ARG A 186 -4.29 -19.41 4.04
CA ARG A 186 -2.88 -19.55 3.64
C ARG A 186 -2.68 -20.05 2.20
N ASN A 187 -3.74 -20.43 1.50
CA ASN A 187 -3.65 -21.00 0.15
C ASN A 187 -3.73 -19.86 -0.89
N ALA A 188 -2.66 -19.07 -1.01
CA ALA A 188 -2.49 -18.25 -2.19
C ALA A 188 -2.23 -19.18 -3.39
N GLU A 189 -3.06 -19.10 -4.41
CA GLU A 189 -2.74 -19.73 -5.70
C GLU A 189 -1.41 -19.18 -6.23
N PRO A 190 -0.64 -19.98 -6.96
CA PRO A 190 0.68 -19.56 -7.44
C PRO A 190 0.57 -18.31 -8.32
N ASN A 191 1.48 -17.37 -8.10
CA ASN A 191 1.62 -16.20 -8.95
C ASN A 191 2.09 -16.62 -10.34
N THR A 192 1.35 -16.21 -11.37
CA THR A 192 1.66 -16.46 -12.77
C THR A 192 1.88 -15.15 -13.52
N ALA A 193 2.42 -15.24 -14.75
CA ALA A 193 2.49 -14.08 -15.63
C ALA A 193 1.09 -13.73 -16.13
N LEU A 194 0.62 -12.51 -15.86
CA LEU A 194 -0.70 -12.06 -16.28
C LEU A 194 -0.67 -10.65 -16.88
N ASN A 195 -1.63 -10.37 -17.75
CA ASN A 195 -1.85 -9.03 -18.27
C ASN A 195 -2.66 -8.21 -17.26
N LEU A 196 -2.01 -7.17 -16.69
CA LEU A 196 -2.64 -6.27 -15.73
C LEU A 196 -3.95 -5.66 -16.24
N HIS A 197 -3.95 -5.19 -17.50
CA HIS A 197 -5.10 -4.49 -18.06
C HIS A 197 -6.32 -5.39 -18.24
N GLU A 198 -6.13 -6.68 -18.55
CA GLU A 198 -7.24 -7.63 -18.65
C GLU A 198 -7.95 -7.83 -17.30
N ALA A 199 -7.19 -8.02 -16.22
CA ALA A 199 -7.75 -8.16 -14.88
C ALA A 199 -8.46 -6.87 -14.44
N VAL A 200 -7.83 -5.70 -14.68
CA VAL A 200 -8.42 -4.40 -14.35
C VAL A 200 -9.72 -4.16 -15.13
N ARG A 201 -9.77 -4.47 -16.43
CA ARG A 201 -10.99 -4.31 -17.24
C ARG A 201 -12.11 -5.24 -16.80
N ARG A 202 -11.81 -6.49 -16.40
CA ARG A 202 -12.83 -7.40 -15.83
C ARG A 202 -13.42 -6.83 -14.54
N ALA A 203 -12.56 -6.31 -13.65
CA ALA A 203 -13.00 -5.66 -12.43
C ALA A 203 -13.88 -4.43 -12.70
N ILE A 204 -13.48 -3.57 -13.65
CA ILE A 204 -14.26 -2.42 -14.08
C ILE A 204 -15.63 -2.84 -14.63
N ALA A 205 -15.67 -3.87 -15.48
CA ALA A 205 -16.92 -4.39 -16.03
C ALA A 205 -17.86 -4.92 -14.92
N THR A 206 -17.31 -5.64 -13.93
CA THR A 206 -18.05 -6.13 -12.76
C THR A 206 -18.66 -4.98 -11.96
N VAL A 207 -17.88 -3.92 -11.68
CA VAL A 207 -18.36 -2.77 -10.89
C VAL A 207 -19.37 -1.94 -11.69
N ARG A 208 -19.16 -1.75 -12.99
CA ARG A 208 -20.14 -1.11 -13.89
C ARG A 208 -21.47 -1.89 -13.92
N GLY A 209 -21.41 -3.22 -13.98
CA GLY A 209 -22.59 -4.09 -13.94
C GLY A 209 -23.37 -4.03 -12.62
N ALA A 210 -22.65 -3.80 -11.50
CA ALA A 210 -23.26 -3.61 -10.18
C ALA A 210 -23.82 -2.18 -9.96
N GLY A 211 -23.53 -1.24 -10.88
CA GLY A 211 -23.95 0.15 -10.83
C GLY A 211 -22.91 1.07 -10.19
N LEU A 212 -22.45 2.03 -10.97
CA LEU A 212 -21.55 3.12 -10.51
C LEU A 212 -22.33 4.38 -10.07
N GLY A 213 -23.65 4.43 -10.31
CA GLY A 213 -24.43 5.66 -10.14
C GLY A 213 -23.95 6.73 -11.14
N ASP A 214 -23.91 7.99 -10.68
CA ASP A 214 -23.48 9.14 -11.49
C ASP A 214 -21.95 9.38 -11.49
N VAL A 215 -21.17 8.35 -11.10
CA VAL A 215 -19.70 8.46 -11.02
C VAL A 215 -19.07 8.24 -12.39
N GLU A 216 -18.32 9.24 -12.88
CA GLU A 216 -17.50 9.12 -14.09
C GLU A 216 -16.28 8.22 -13.79
N LEU A 217 -16.07 7.17 -14.59
CA LEU A 217 -14.90 6.29 -14.49
C LEU A 217 -14.01 6.48 -15.70
N VAL A 218 -12.78 6.98 -15.44
CA VAL A 218 -11.75 7.29 -16.44
C VAL A 218 -10.65 6.23 -16.39
N GLU A 219 -10.26 5.72 -17.56
CA GLU A 219 -9.19 4.73 -17.72
C GLU A 219 -7.97 5.39 -18.38
N GLU A 220 -6.82 5.37 -17.70
CA GLU A 220 -5.54 5.92 -18.18
C GLU A 220 -4.46 4.81 -18.13
N PHE A 221 -4.42 4.00 -19.17
CA PHE A 221 -3.56 2.82 -19.21
C PHE A 221 -2.31 3.05 -20.06
N ASP A 222 -1.15 2.70 -19.52
CA ASP A 222 0.11 2.61 -20.25
C ASP A 222 0.12 1.26 -21.03
N PRO A 223 0.00 1.27 -22.37
CA PRO A 223 -0.08 0.04 -23.17
C PRO A 223 1.25 -0.74 -23.23
N SER A 224 2.35 -0.13 -22.79
CA SER A 224 3.69 -0.72 -22.88
C SER A 224 4.07 -1.61 -21.70
N LEU A 225 3.18 -1.76 -20.71
CA LEU A 225 3.49 -2.49 -19.49
C LEU A 225 3.77 -3.98 -19.77
N PRO A 226 4.87 -4.52 -19.22
CA PRO A 226 5.14 -5.95 -19.27
C PRO A 226 4.14 -6.72 -18.38
N PRO A 227 4.00 -8.04 -18.58
CA PRO A 227 3.19 -8.87 -17.70
C PRO A 227 3.63 -8.76 -16.24
N VAL A 228 2.66 -8.75 -15.32
CA VAL A 228 2.91 -8.74 -13.87
C VAL A 228 2.92 -10.17 -13.33
N ALA A 229 3.71 -10.40 -12.27
CA ALA A 229 3.63 -11.64 -11.50
C ALA A 229 2.50 -11.51 -10.48
N GLY A 230 1.47 -12.33 -10.59
CA GLY A 230 0.33 -12.25 -9.69
C GLY A 230 -0.72 -13.35 -9.97
N ASN A 231 -1.82 -13.25 -9.23
CA ASN A 231 -3.01 -14.06 -9.44
C ASN A 231 -4.12 -13.17 -10.03
N ALA A 232 -4.73 -13.60 -11.13
CA ALA A 232 -5.70 -12.81 -11.88
C ALA A 232 -6.98 -12.53 -11.07
N GLU A 233 -7.49 -13.53 -10.35
CA GLU A 233 -8.69 -13.39 -9.52
C GLU A 233 -8.42 -12.50 -8.30
N ALA A 234 -7.25 -12.66 -7.67
CA ALA A 234 -6.83 -11.81 -6.55
C ALA A 234 -6.71 -10.35 -7.00
N LEU A 235 -6.09 -10.10 -8.16
CA LEU A 235 -5.94 -8.76 -8.70
C LEU A 235 -7.28 -8.14 -9.08
N GLU A 236 -8.18 -8.90 -9.69
CA GLU A 236 -9.55 -8.46 -9.97
C GLU A 236 -10.28 -8.08 -8.68
N GLN A 237 -10.17 -8.90 -7.64
CA GLN A 237 -10.78 -8.62 -6.33
C GLN A 237 -10.18 -7.37 -5.66
N VAL A 238 -8.87 -7.14 -5.78
CA VAL A 238 -8.20 -5.91 -5.34
C VAL A 238 -8.85 -4.70 -5.99
N VAL A 239 -8.97 -4.71 -7.32
CA VAL A 239 -9.51 -3.59 -8.08
C VAL A 239 -10.99 -3.37 -7.76
N ILE A 240 -11.80 -4.44 -7.66
CA ILE A 240 -13.21 -4.34 -7.27
C ILE A 240 -13.36 -3.65 -5.91
N ASN A 241 -12.56 -4.04 -4.91
CA ASN A 241 -12.63 -3.44 -3.57
C ASN A 241 -12.22 -1.95 -3.59
N LEU A 242 -11.15 -1.60 -4.34
CA LEU A 242 -10.71 -0.22 -4.45
C LEU A 242 -11.75 0.65 -5.17
N LEU A 243 -12.34 0.16 -6.28
CA LEU A 243 -13.40 0.86 -7.00
C LEU A 243 -14.68 1.00 -6.19
N ALA A 244 -15.08 -0.02 -5.43
CA ALA A 244 -16.24 0.06 -4.55
C ALA A 244 -16.01 1.09 -3.44
N ASN A 245 -14.80 1.15 -2.86
CA ASN A 245 -14.46 2.16 -1.87
C ASN A 245 -14.47 3.58 -2.45
N ALA A 246 -13.92 3.76 -3.66
CA ALA A 246 -13.89 5.03 -4.37
C ALA A 246 -15.31 5.51 -4.73
N ARG A 247 -16.18 4.61 -5.24
CA ARG A 247 -17.58 4.88 -5.52
C ARG A 247 -18.32 5.37 -4.26
N ASP A 248 -18.16 4.62 -3.16
CA ASP A 248 -18.83 4.95 -1.90
C ASP A 248 -18.34 6.29 -1.32
N ALA A 249 -17.04 6.60 -1.45
CA ALA A 249 -16.46 7.87 -1.01
C ALA A 249 -16.94 9.07 -1.85
N SER A 250 -17.31 8.82 -3.11
CA SER A 250 -17.77 9.83 -4.07
C SER A 250 -19.29 9.93 -4.18
N ALA A 251 -20.04 9.07 -3.47
CA ALA A 251 -21.50 9.00 -3.55
C ALA A 251 -22.15 10.34 -3.19
N GLY A 252 -23.12 10.77 -4.03
CA GLY A 252 -23.88 12.01 -3.83
C GLY A 252 -23.09 13.30 -4.11
N ARG A 253 -21.86 13.20 -4.64
CA ARG A 253 -21.03 14.35 -4.99
C ARG A 253 -21.24 14.74 -6.45
N GLU A 254 -21.49 16.02 -6.72
CA GLU A 254 -21.53 16.54 -8.07
C GLU A 254 -20.15 16.44 -8.74
N GLY A 255 -20.11 15.93 -9.99
CA GLY A 255 -18.85 15.68 -10.70
C GLY A 255 -18.00 14.57 -10.07
N ALA A 256 -18.64 13.57 -9.43
CA ALA A 256 -17.96 12.41 -8.88
C ALA A 256 -17.14 11.68 -9.97
N ARG A 257 -15.84 11.49 -9.71
CA ARG A 257 -14.91 10.90 -10.68
C ARG A 257 -13.98 9.90 -10.01
N ILE A 258 -13.80 8.76 -10.69
CA ILE A 258 -12.81 7.75 -10.35
C ILE A 258 -11.88 7.59 -11.55
N THR A 259 -10.58 7.68 -11.32
CA THR A 259 -9.55 7.44 -12.36
C THR A 259 -8.77 6.19 -12.01
N VAL A 260 -8.68 5.26 -12.97
CA VAL A 260 -7.82 4.07 -12.88
C VAL A 260 -6.65 4.27 -13.83
N ARG A 261 -5.45 4.39 -13.25
CA ARG A 261 -4.21 4.63 -14.02
C ARG A 261 -3.25 3.50 -13.83
N THR A 262 -2.55 3.13 -14.92
CA THR A 262 -1.42 2.21 -14.87
C THR A 262 -0.20 2.87 -15.46
N ARG A 263 0.99 2.63 -14.88
CA ARG A 263 2.26 3.16 -15.41
C ARG A 263 3.44 2.30 -14.99
N TYR A 264 4.55 2.44 -15.72
CA TYR A 264 5.84 1.92 -15.34
C TYR A 264 6.59 2.95 -14.49
N VAL A 265 7.04 2.55 -13.29
CA VAL A 265 7.81 3.40 -12.38
C VAL A 265 9.20 2.79 -12.24
N SER A 266 10.21 3.44 -12.83
CA SER A 266 11.59 2.99 -12.68
C SER A 266 12.14 3.29 -11.29
N GLY A 267 13.01 2.43 -10.77
CA GLY A 267 13.76 2.68 -9.54
C GLY A 267 13.06 2.31 -8.24
N LEU A 268 11.84 1.79 -8.25
CA LEU A 268 11.16 1.37 -7.03
C LEU A 268 11.61 -0.04 -6.61
N ILE A 269 12.39 -0.11 -5.53
CA ILE A 269 12.87 -1.37 -4.95
C ILE A 269 12.28 -1.50 -3.54
N TYR A 270 11.63 -2.63 -3.26
CA TYR A 270 11.17 -2.98 -1.93
C TYR A 270 11.89 -4.21 -1.40
N ASN A 271 12.21 -4.21 -0.11
CA ASN A 271 12.56 -5.45 0.56
C ASN A 271 11.30 -6.33 0.64
N ALA A 272 11.38 -7.53 0.05
CA ALA A 272 10.32 -8.50 0.20
C ALA A 272 10.21 -8.93 1.67
N MET A 273 9.04 -9.43 2.09
CA MET A 273 8.77 -9.91 3.46
C MET A 273 9.69 -11.05 3.94
N ARG A 274 10.57 -11.54 3.09
CA ARG A 274 11.61 -12.52 3.46
C ARG A 274 12.94 -11.79 3.59
N PRO A 275 13.63 -11.90 4.74
CA PRO A 275 14.95 -11.32 4.92
C PRO A 275 15.88 -11.71 3.76
N GLY A 276 16.57 -10.74 3.18
CA GLY A 276 17.55 -10.95 2.11
C GLY A 276 16.99 -11.02 0.68
N ARG A 277 15.69 -10.76 0.44
CA ARG A 277 15.14 -10.71 -0.91
C ARG A 277 14.44 -9.39 -1.18
N SER A 278 15.09 -8.48 -1.88
CA SER A 278 14.43 -7.29 -2.40
C SER A 278 13.78 -7.56 -3.76
N VAL A 279 12.58 -7.01 -3.95
CA VAL A 279 11.81 -7.17 -5.18
C VAL A 279 11.61 -5.80 -5.81
N ARG A 280 11.85 -5.71 -7.13
CA ARG A 280 11.47 -4.52 -7.90
C ARG A 280 9.97 -4.55 -8.16
N LEU A 281 9.31 -3.45 -7.87
CA LEU A 281 7.87 -3.26 -8.07
C LEU A 281 7.61 -2.11 -9.06
N PRO A 282 8.03 -2.25 -10.33
CA PRO A 282 7.98 -1.13 -11.27
C PRO A 282 6.58 -0.91 -11.87
N ILE A 283 5.65 -1.82 -11.67
CA ILE A 283 4.30 -1.69 -12.22
C ILE A 283 3.42 -1.04 -11.16
N GLU A 284 2.92 0.15 -11.45
CA GLU A 284 1.99 0.88 -10.59
C GLU A 284 0.58 0.85 -11.19
N LEU A 285 -0.39 0.44 -10.37
CA LEU A 285 -1.82 0.61 -10.57
C LEU A 285 -2.31 1.61 -9.53
N THR A 286 -2.91 2.71 -9.98
CA THR A 286 -3.48 3.74 -9.11
C THR A 286 -4.98 3.83 -9.33
N VAL A 287 -5.76 3.77 -8.24
CA VAL A 287 -7.18 4.14 -8.21
C VAL A 287 -7.30 5.45 -7.45
N SER A 288 -7.81 6.47 -8.13
CA SER A 288 -7.97 7.82 -7.59
C SER A 288 -9.44 8.20 -7.57
N ASP A 289 -9.89 8.81 -6.49
CA ASP A 289 -11.23 9.36 -6.36
C ASP A 289 -11.19 10.81 -5.87
N ASN A 290 -12.20 11.59 -6.25
CA ASN A 290 -12.41 12.95 -5.76
C ASN A 290 -13.41 13.00 -4.61
N GLY A 291 -13.58 11.92 -3.88
CA GLY A 291 -14.48 11.78 -2.74
C GLY A 291 -14.08 12.58 -1.49
N ALA A 292 -14.78 12.31 -0.39
CA ALA A 292 -14.57 12.98 0.89
C ALA A 292 -13.17 12.71 1.51
N GLY A 293 -12.45 11.71 1.02
CA GLY A 293 -11.16 11.29 1.57
C GLY A 293 -11.29 10.34 2.77
N ILE A 294 -10.17 10.12 3.44
CA ILE A 294 -10.07 9.25 4.62
C ILE A 294 -10.00 10.14 5.87
N ASP A 295 -10.76 9.80 6.91
CA ASP A 295 -10.67 10.48 8.21
C ASP A 295 -9.21 10.48 8.69
N PRO A 296 -8.63 11.63 9.05
CA PRO A 296 -7.25 11.71 9.54
C PRO A 296 -6.93 10.73 10.68
N LYS A 297 -7.90 10.44 11.53
CA LYS A 297 -7.74 9.50 12.66
C LYS A 297 -7.62 8.04 12.24
N LEU A 298 -8.07 7.71 11.03
CA LEU A 298 -8.07 6.34 10.49
C LEU A 298 -6.96 6.12 9.45
N ARG A 299 -6.25 7.17 9.03
CA ARG A 299 -5.26 7.09 7.93
C ARG A 299 -4.22 6.00 8.17
N ASP A 300 -3.71 5.90 9.37
CA ASP A 300 -2.64 4.95 9.72
C ASP A 300 -3.15 3.51 9.90
N HIS A 301 -4.47 3.34 10.02
CA HIS A 301 -5.12 2.05 10.31
C HIS A 301 -6.05 1.56 9.20
N VAL A 302 -6.07 2.21 8.03
CA VAL A 302 -7.06 1.91 6.96
C VAL A 302 -6.97 0.48 6.41
N PHE A 303 -5.82 -0.16 6.56
CA PHE A 303 -5.59 -1.53 6.13
C PHE A 303 -5.83 -2.57 7.24
N GLU A 304 -6.12 -2.14 8.46
CA GLU A 304 -6.45 -3.04 9.56
C GLU A 304 -7.89 -3.57 9.42
N PRO A 305 -8.12 -4.82 9.80
CA PRO A 305 -9.46 -5.39 9.81
C PRO A 305 -10.41 -4.60 10.74
N PHE A 306 -11.67 -4.45 10.32
CA PHE A 306 -12.74 -3.78 11.07
C PHE A 306 -12.61 -2.26 11.20
N VAL A 307 -11.61 -1.64 10.60
CA VAL A 307 -11.48 -0.18 10.55
C VAL A 307 -12.37 0.38 9.45
N SER A 308 -13.37 1.17 9.82
CA SER A 308 -14.31 1.82 8.89
C SER A 308 -15.02 2.98 9.56
N ASN A 309 -15.22 4.08 8.84
CA ASN A 309 -16.09 5.19 9.27
C ASN A 309 -17.48 5.15 8.60
N LYS A 310 -17.76 4.12 7.77
CA LYS A 310 -19.03 4.00 7.06
C LYS A 310 -20.09 3.36 7.97
N GLN A 311 -21.29 3.95 8.04
CA GLN A 311 -22.44 3.31 8.67
C GLN A 311 -22.77 2.00 7.92
N GLY A 312 -22.58 0.86 8.58
CA GLY A 312 -22.75 -0.48 7.98
C GLY A 312 -21.54 -1.01 7.19
N GLY A 313 -20.44 -0.25 7.10
CA GLY A 313 -19.18 -0.70 6.54
C GLY A 313 -18.51 -1.72 7.47
N GLN A 314 -18.11 -2.88 6.92
CA GLN A 314 -17.51 -3.97 7.71
C GLN A 314 -16.02 -3.78 7.99
N GLY A 315 -15.36 -2.79 7.36
CA GLY A 315 -13.91 -2.54 7.53
C GLY A 315 -13.00 -3.67 7.07
N LEU A 316 -13.47 -4.59 6.22
CA LEU A 316 -12.70 -5.75 5.76
C LEU A 316 -12.15 -5.59 4.33
N GLY A 317 -12.66 -4.65 3.55
CA GLY A 317 -12.32 -4.51 2.14
C GLY A 317 -10.84 -4.14 1.91
N LEU A 318 -10.34 -3.12 2.61
CA LEU A 318 -8.94 -2.69 2.49
C LEU A 318 -7.95 -3.66 3.15
N ALA A 319 -8.35 -4.32 4.24
CA ALA A 319 -7.56 -5.38 4.85
C ALA A 319 -7.36 -6.57 3.87
N LEU A 320 -8.41 -6.96 3.14
CA LEU A 320 -8.33 -7.97 2.09
C LEU A 320 -7.43 -7.50 0.94
N VAL A 321 -7.57 -6.26 0.50
CA VAL A 321 -6.70 -5.68 -0.54
C VAL A 321 -5.23 -5.74 -0.13
N HIS A 322 -4.91 -5.30 1.10
CA HIS A 322 -3.55 -5.34 1.63
C HIS A 322 -3.00 -6.77 1.63
N ARG A 323 -3.81 -7.75 2.07
CA ARG A 323 -3.43 -9.15 2.06
C ARG A 323 -3.17 -9.69 0.65
N LEU A 324 -4.11 -9.50 -0.28
CA LEU A 324 -3.99 -10.01 -1.66
C LEU A 324 -2.79 -9.41 -2.39
N VAL A 325 -2.55 -8.11 -2.21
CA VAL A 325 -1.39 -7.43 -2.79
C VAL A 325 -0.08 -8.00 -2.21
N ARG A 326 -0.04 -8.26 -0.91
CA ARG A 326 1.10 -8.88 -0.25
C ARG A 326 1.37 -10.30 -0.75
N ASP A 327 0.33 -11.10 -0.94
CA ASP A 327 0.43 -12.47 -1.46
C ASP A 327 0.96 -12.48 -2.91
N MET A 328 0.76 -11.40 -3.67
CA MET A 328 1.37 -11.16 -4.98
C MET A 328 2.78 -10.54 -4.91
N GLU A 329 3.42 -10.54 -3.74
CA GLU A 329 4.72 -9.88 -3.50
C GLU A 329 4.70 -8.38 -3.87
N GLY A 330 3.52 -7.75 -3.87
CA GLY A 330 3.30 -6.35 -4.15
C GLY A 330 3.24 -5.47 -2.89
N ARG A 331 2.98 -4.20 -3.10
CA ARG A 331 2.74 -3.22 -2.03
C ARG A 331 1.55 -2.33 -2.38
N ILE A 332 0.76 -1.96 -1.36
CA ILE A 332 -0.25 -0.93 -1.46
C ILE A 332 0.08 0.23 -0.53
N ALA A 333 -0.22 1.44 -0.97
CA ALA A 333 -0.16 2.65 -0.18
C ALA A 333 -1.36 3.54 -0.52
N HIS A 334 -1.72 4.44 0.38
CA HIS A 334 -2.71 5.48 0.10
C HIS A 334 -2.07 6.86 0.31
N GLU A 335 -2.60 7.84 -0.37
CA GLU A 335 -2.19 9.24 -0.27
C GLU A 335 -3.40 10.15 -0.49
N ARG A 336 -3.44 11.26 0.25
CA ARG A 336 -4.41 12.33 0.00
C ARG A 336 -3.69 13.55 -0.55
N ASP A 337 -4.03 13.94 -1.78
CA ASP A 337 -3.67 15.24 -2.33
C ASP A 337 -4.73 16.26 -1.89
N GLU A 338 -4.43 17.00 -0.84
CA GLU A 338 -5.34 18.00 -0.28
C GLU A 338 -5.58 19.18 -1.26
N ARG A 339 -4.61 19.48 -2.15
CA ARG A 339 -4.73 20.57 -3.12
C ARG A 339 -5.66 20.19 -4.27
N ALA A 340 -5.51 19.01 -4.80
CA ALA A 340 -6.37 18.48 -5.86
C ALA A 340 -7.69 17.92 -5.32
N GLY A 341 -7.79 17.69 -4.00
CA GLY A 341 -8.95 17.03 -3.38
C GLY A 341 -9.09 15.57 -3.80
N LEU A 342 -7.97 14.89 -4.08
CA LEU A 342 -7.97 13.53 -4.58
C LEU A 342 -7.41 12.55 -3.53
N THR A 343 -8.04 11.38 -3.42
CA THR A 343 -7.49 10.23 -2.68
C THR A 343 -6.93 9.24 -3.68
N HIS A 344 -5.72 8.77 -3.44
CA HIS A 344 -5.03 7.82 -4.29
C HIS A 344 -4.74 6.54 -3.51
N PHE A 345 -5.15 5.40 -4.05
CA PHE A 345 -4.65 4.09 -3.63
C PHE A 345 -3.70 3.58 -4.72
N ARG A 346 -2.43 3.36 -4.36
CA ARG A 346 -1.37 2.92 -5.28
C ARG A 346 -0.95 1.50 -4.95
N VAL A 347 -1.08 0.62 -5.91
CA VAL A 347 -0.64 -0.78 -5.84
C VAL A 347 0.57 -0.93 -6.73
N HIS A 348 1.68 -1.39 -6.16
CA HIS A 348 2.91 -1.70 -6.88
C HIS A 348 3.08 -3.21 -6.98
N LEU A 349 3.36 -3.70 -8.19
CA LEU A 349 3.46 -5.12 -8.49
C LEU A 349 4.80 -5.46 -9.16
N PRO A 350 5.31 -6.70 -8.95
CA PRO A 350 6.50 -7.17 -9.62
C PRO A 350 6.21 -7.53 -11.08
N VAL A 351 7.22 -7.36 -11.95
CA VAL A 351 7.18 -7.90 -13.31
C VAL A 351 7.32 -9.42 -13.26
N ALA A 352 6.53 -10.10 -14.06
CA ALA A 352 6.68 -11.55 -14.23
C ALA A 352 8.07 -11.88 -14.77
N LYS A 353 8.72 -12.87 -14.18
CA LYS A 353 9.95 -13.39 -14.74
C LYS A 353 9.63 -14.01 -16.09
N GLN A 354 10.29 -13.55 -17.14
CA GLN A 354 10.26 -14.29 -18.40
C GLN A 354 10.92 -15.65 -18.14
N GLU A 355 10.16 -16.72 -18.24
CA GLU A 355 10.76 -18.05 -18.37
C GLU A 355 11.61 -18.01 -19.64
N GLY A 356 12.93 -18.09 -19.45
CA GLY A 356 13.87 -18.06 -20.56
C GLY A 356 13.46 -19.13 -21.57
N ARG A 357 13.20 -18.72 -22.82
CA ARG A 357 13.20 -19.63 -23.97
C ARG A 357 14.53 -20.39 -23.95
N ARG A 358 14.48 -21.66 -23.52
CA ARG A 358 15.56 -22.62 -23.78
C ARG A 358 15.56 -22.98 -25.25
#